data_957483c4b3aaee2ad128c242cd6cac6a
#
_entry.id   957483c4b3aaee2ad128c242cd6cac6a
#
_cell.length_a   1.000
_cell.length_b   1.000
_cell.length_c   1.000
_cell.angle_alpha   90.00
_cell.angle_beta   90.00
_cell.angle_gamma   90.00
#
_symmetry.space_group_name_H-M   'P 1'
#
loop_
_entity.id
_entity.type
_entity.pdbx_description
1 polymer ?
#
loop_
_entity_poly.entity_id
_entity_poly.type
_entity_poly.pdbx_seq_one_letter_code
_entity_poly.pdbx_strand_id
1 'polypeptide(L)'
;MLNLCFDCDDTLYDLQEPFNRSVKQFIPVLPVSLPFFYKVYRKVGDRVFDLEHEHVITSDDVGIYRIYGACKELSIPFTLEQAADFQDAYRKYQGQISMQPVLHEFFASTSARVSILTNGQEGHQKDKVRTLGMYDYIGDDAIFTSEGIGYAKPDAKAFQTVCDRLSIPYDSMYYIGDNYIKDMEGAKAAGLHTIHFNRHNLQEGMASDYIVYNEDQLVALLKELERRES
;
A
#
# COMPACT_ATOMS: atom_id res chain seq x y z
N MET A 1 -13.63 -18.56 -11.51
CA MET A 1 -13.96 -17.22 -10.93
C MET A 1 -12.68 -16.63 -10.39
N LEU A 2 -12.25 -15.49 -10.88
CA LEU A 2 -11.02 -14.81 -10.49
C LEU A 2 -11.10 -14.30 -9.03
N ASN A 3 -10.05 -14.52 -8.24
CA ASN A 3 -9.95 -14.05 -6.86
C ASN A 3 -8.78 -13.06 -6.76
N LEU A 4 -9.07 -11.85 -6.31
CA LEU A 4 -8.12 -10.75 -6.22
C LEU A 4 -8.00 -10.27 -4.77
N CYS A 5 -6.77 -10.13 -4.29
CA CYS A 5 -6.48 -9.51 -3.01
C CYS A 5 -5.53 -8.32 -3.24
N PHE A 6 -5.96 -7.13 -2.87
CA PHE A 6 -5.20 -5.90 -3.07
C PHE A 6 -4.52 -5.47 -1.77
N ASP A 7 -3.31 -4.93 -1.88
CA ASP A 7 -2.82 -3.98 -0.89
C ASP A 7 -3.60 -2.66 -0.99
N CYS A 8 -3.52 -1.82 0.03
CA CYS A 8 -4.17 -0.51 0.05
C CYS A 8 -3.20 0.60 -0.35
N ASP A 9 -2.15 0.78 0.43
CA ASP A 9 -1.21 1.89 0.30
C ASP A 9 -0.33 1.73 -0.96
N ASP A 10 -0.23 2.79 -1.77
CA ASP A 10 0.51 2.80 -3.05
C ASP A 10 -0.01 1.83 -4.12
N THR A 11 -1.11 1.14 -3.85
CA THR A 11 -1.78 0.21 -4.75
C THR A 11 -3.15 0.73 -5.18
N LEU A 12 -4.08 0.99 -4.26
CA LEU A 12 -5.39 1.54 -4.59
C LEU A 12 -5.38 3.06 -4.82
N TYR A 13 -4.37 3.74 -4.30
CA TYR A 13 -4.13 5.18 -4.48
C TYR A 13 -2.64 5.47 -4.49
N ASP A 14 -2.24 6.63 -4.99
CA ASP A 14 -0.84 7.07 -4.97
C ASP A 14 -0.49 7.64 -3.59
N LEU A 15 0.29 6.90 -2.81
CA LEU A 15 0.78 7.32 -1.50
C LEU A 15 1.73 8.53 -1.58
N GLN A 16 2.33 8.77 -2.73
CA GLN A 16 3.20 9.92 -2.96
C GLN A 16 2.41 11.23 -3.05
N GLU A 17 1.14 11.19 -3.41
CA GLU A 17 0.34 12.42 -3.56
C GLU A 17 0.18 13.19 -2.24
N PRO A 18 -0.27 12.59 -1.11
CA PRO A 18 -0.26 13.26 0.20
C PRO A 18 1.13 13.75 0.62
N PHE A 19 2.19 12.97 0.34
CA PHE A 19 3.55 13.35 0.60
C PHE A 19 3.96 14.59 -0.21
N ASN A 20 3.68 14.61 -1.50
CA ASN A 20 4.00 15.72 -2.39
C ASN A 20 3.35 17.04 -1.91
N ARG A 21 2.09 16.97 -1.49
CA ARG A 21 1.36 18.12 -0.93
C ARG A 21 2.02 18.62 0.36
N SER A 22 2.38 17.72 1.26
CA SER A 22 3.06 18.06 2.50
C SER A 22 4.45 18.66 2.24
N VAL A 23 5.25 18.07 1.34
CA VAL A 23 6.55 18.61 0.97
C VAL A 23 6.40 20.02 0.39
N LYS A 24 5.45 20.25 -0.51
CA LYS A 24 5.22 21.57 -1.08
C LYS A 24 4.87 22.62 -0.03
N GLN A 25 4.18 22.23 1.03
CA GLN A 25 3.79 23.12 2.12
C GLN A 25 4.97 23.46 3.04
N PHE A 26 5.79 22.47 3.43
CA PHE A 26 6.82 22.63 4.47
C PHE A 26 8.23 22.80 3.93
N ILE A 27 8.51 22.33 2.71
CA ILE A 27 9.83 22.38 2.06
C ILE A 27 9.66 22.95 0.63
N PRO A 28 9.25 24.21 0.50
CA PRO A 28 8.91 24.80 -0.82
C PRO A 28 10.11 24.87 -1.78
N VAL A 29 11.33 24.84 -1.25
CA VAL A 29 12.57 24.76 -2.02
C VAL A 29 13.29 23.46 -1.65
N LEU A 30 13.10 22.44 -2.47
CA LEU A 30 13.72 21.13 -2.27
C LEU A 30 15.05 21.05 -3.04
N PRO A 31 16.19 20.73 -2.39
CA PRO A 31 17.52 20.73 -3.05
C PRO A 31 17.76 19.49 -3.94
N VAL A 32 16.84 18.54 -3.93
CA VAL A 32 16.88 17.29 -4.71
C VAL A 32 15.57 17.09 -5.47
N SER A 33 15.51 16.15 -6.41
CA SER A 33 14.24 15.83 -7.07
C SER A 33 13.25 15.20 -6.09
N LEU A 34 11.97 15.52 -6.25
CA LEU A 34 10.90 15.00 -5.39
C LEU A 34 10.81 13.45 -5.38
N PRO A 35 10.96 12.74 -6.52
CA PRO A 35 11.03 11.28 -6.52
C PRO A 35 12.21 10.72 -5.72
N PHE A 36 13.37 11.37 -5.78
CA PHE A 36 14.52 10.95 -4.97
C PHE A 36 14.29 11.19 -3.48
N PHE A 37 13.72 12.34 -3.10
CA PHE A 37 13.35 12.61 -1.70
C PHE A 37 12.34 11.59 -1.18
N TYR A 38 11.33 11.23 -1.97
CA TYR A 38 10.35 10.19 -1.62
C TYR A 38 11.01 8.83 -1.37
N LYS A 39 11.96 8.42 -2.22
CA LYS A 39 12.72 7.17 -2.01
C LYS A 39 13.48 7.17 -0.68
N VAL A 40 14.14 8.28 -0.34
CA VAL A 40 14.84 8.42 0.95
C VAL A 40 13.84 8.37 2.11
N TYR A 41 12.73 9.09 2.00
CA TYR A 41 11.65 9.10 2.98
C TYR A 41 11.08 7.70 3.25
N ARG A 42 10.82 6.91 2.22
CA ARG A 42 10.35 5.52 2.34
C ARG A 42 11.40 4.64 3.05
N LYS A 43 12.64 4.71 2.58
CA LYS A 43 13.76 3.93 3.15
C LYS A 43 14.00 4.23 4.65
N VAL A 44 13.86 5.48 5.06
CA VAL A 44 13.97 5.85 6.49
C VAL A 44 12.84 5.21 7.30
N GLY A 45 11.61 5.20 6.78
CA GLY A 45 10.47 4.57 7.45
C GLY A 45 10.62 3.06 7.64
N ASP A 46 11.20 2.38 6.67
CA ASP A 46 11.39 0.92 6.74
C ASP A 46 12.27 0.49 7.93
N ARG A 47 13.14 1.38 8.43
CA ARG A 47 14.05 1.10 9.57
C ARG A 47 13.34 0.95 10.91
N VAL A 48 12.14 1.48 11.03
CA VAL A 48 11.37 1.49 12.30
C VAL A 48 10.04 0.75 12.17
N PHE A 49 9.83 0.07 11.06
CA PHE A 49 8.58 -0.66 10.78
C PHE A 49 8.27 -1.71 11.85
N ASP A 50 9.29 -2.49 12.27
CA ASP A 50 9.11 -3.53 13.28
C ASP A 50 8.72 -2.94 14.64
N LEU A 51 9.27 -1.77 15.00
CA LEU A 51 8.93 -1.08 16.25
C LEU A 51 7.46 -0.60 16.29
N GLU A 52 6.91 -0.18 15.15
CA GLU A 52 5.49 0.15 15.03
C GLU A 52 4.63 -1.11 15.15
N HIS A 53 5.02 -2.19 14.46
CA HIS A 53 4.30 -3.45 14.49
C HIS A 53 4.28 -4.07 15.89
N GLU A 54 5.36 -3.93 16.65
CA GLU A 54 5.47 -4.37 18.04
C GLU A 54 4.84 -3.38 19.05
N HIS A 55 4.20 -2.31 18.58
CA HIS A 55 3.60 -1.24 19.40
C HIS A 55 4.58 -0.52 20.35
N VAL A 56 5.87 -0.52 20.03
CA VAL A 56 6.90 0.23 20.77
C VAL A 56 6.81 1.73 20.50
N ILE A 57 6.45 2.10 19.27
CA ILE A 57 6.21 3.47 18.82
C ILE A 57 4.88 3.55 18.08
N THR A 58 4.31 4.76 18.02
CA THR A 58 3.06 5.01 17.29
C THR A 58 3.31 5.22 15.79
N SER A 59 2.26 5.11 14.97
CA SER A 59 2.32 5.46 13.55
C SER A 59 2.70 6.93 13.33
N ASP A 60 2.36 7.82 14.27
CA ASP A 60 2.78 9.23 14.24
C ASP A 60 4.27 9.37 14.48
N ASP A 61 4.82 8.64 15.45
CA ASP A 61 6.26 8.62 15.69
C ASP A 61 7.03 8.14 14.46
N VAL A 62 6.51 7.11 13.77
CA VAL A 62 7.08 6.65 12.49
C VAL A 62 7.04 7.75 11.44
N GLY A 63 5.92 8.45 11.30
CA GLY A 63 5.78 9.55 10.34
C GLY A 63 6.76 10.70 10.62
N ILE A 64 6.85 11.13 11.88
CA ILE A 64 7.80 12.16 12.33
C ILE A 64 9.25 11.71 12.08
N TYR A 65 9.60 10.48 12.49
CA TYR A 65 10.93 9.92 12.26
C TYR A 65 11.29 9.89 10.78
N ARG A 66 10.34 9.49 9.94
CA ARG A 66 10.51 9.34 8.49
C ARG A 66 10.90 10.66 7.83
N ILE A 67 10.13 11.73 8.06
CA ILE A 67 10.41 13.04 7.45
C ILE A 67 11.66 13.69 8.05
N TYR A 68 11.81 13.66 9.37
CA TYR A 68 12.97 14.21 10.04
C TYR A 68 14.28 13.52 9.61
N GLY A 69 14.28 12.20 9.58
CA GLY A 69 15.41 11.39 9.14
C GLY A 69 15.79 11.61 7.67
N ALA A 70 14.79 11.69 6.79
CA ALA A 70 15.03 11.98 5.37
C ALA A 70 15.65 13.38 5.17
N CYS A 71 15.15 14.38 5.87
CA CYS A 71 15.75 15.72 5.85
C CYS A 71 17.19 15.73 6.38
N LYS A 72 17.44 14.99 7.47
CA LYS A 72 18.81 14.84 8.01
C LYS A 72 19.78 14.17 7.02
N GLU A 73 19.37 13.07 6.39
CA GLU A 73 20.21 12.37 5.42
C GLU A 73 20.58 13.24 4.22
N LEU A 74 19.69 14.16 3.84
CA LEU A 74 19.89 15.06 2.70
C LEU A 74 20.37 16.45 3.10
N SER A 75 20.76 16.65 4.38
CA SER A 75 21.21 17.93 4.92
C SER A 75 20.21 19.08 4.69
N ILE A 76 18.93 18.77 4.70
CA ILE A 76 17.84 19.74 4.63
C ILE A 76 17.56 20.23 6.06
N PRO A 77 17.66 21.54 6.34
CA PRO A 77 17.31 22.08 7.66
C PRO A 77 15.83 21.81 7.97
N PHE A 78 15.58 21.03 9.03
CA PHE A 78 14.22 20.68 9.45
C PHE A 78 14.22 20.37 10.93
N THR A 79 13.32 20.97 11.70
CA THR A 79 13.20 20.74 13.15
C THR A 79 12.25 19.58 13.45
N LEU A 80 12.30 19.05 14.67
CA LEU A 80 11.33 18.05 15.13
C LEU A 80 9.89 18.61 15.19
N GLU A 81 9.74 19.89 15.54
CA GLU A 81 8.44 20.58 15.54
C GLU A 81 7.87 20.63 14.12
N GLN A 82 8.68 21.05 13.14
CA GLN A 82 8.26 21.02 11.73
C GLN A 82 7.94 19.61 11.23
N ALA A 83 8.63 18.59 11.74
CA ALA A 83 8.34 17.21 11.40
C ALA A 83 6.98 16.73 11.97
N ALA A 84 6.63 17.17 13.17
CA ALA A 84 5.31 16.93 13.74
C ALA A 84 4.20 17.62 12.93
N ASP A 85 4.37 18.92 12.63
CA ASP A 85 3.43 19.67 11.79
C ASP A 85 3.27 19.07 10.39
N PHE A 86 4.38 18.58 9.81
CA PHE A 86 4.36 17.86 8.53
C PHE A 86 3.53 16.58 8.63
N GLN A 87 3.69 15.79 9.71
CA GLN A 87 2.95 14.56 9.92
C GLN A 87 1.45 14.83 10.08
N ASP A 88 1.07 15.88 10.80
CA ASP A 88 -0.33 16.30 10.93
C ASP A 88 -0.94 16.68 9.58
N ALA A 89 -0.21 17.46 8.78
CA ALA A 89 -0.64 17.82 7.43
C ALA A 89 -0.72 16.59 6.51
N TYR A 90 0.24 15.69 6.59
CA TYR A 90 0.25 14.42 5.84
C TYR A 90 -0.99 13.57 6.16
N ARG A 91 -1.32 13.39 7.45
CA ARG A 91 -2.57 12.71 7.86
C ARG A 91 -3.82 13.38 7.31
N LYS A 92 -3.88 14.72 7.39
CA LYS A 92 -4.98 15.47 6.78
C LYS A 92 -5.11 15.21 5.28
N TYR A 93 -3.99 15.15 4.56
CA TYR A 93 -4.01 14.85 3.12
C TYR A 93 -4.32 13.40 2.84
N GLN A 94 -3.92 12.45 3.71
CA GLN A 94 -4.38 11.06 3.62
C GLN A 94 -5.91 10.93 3.77
N GLY A 95 -6.56 11.77 4.55
CA GLY A 95 -8.02 11.84 4.61
C GLY A 95 -8.69 12.39 3.34
N GLN A 96 -7.91 12.80 2.33
CA GLN A 96 -8.36 13.35 1.04
C GLN A 96 -7.86 12.52 -0.15
N ILE A 97 -7.38 11.31 0.11
CA ILE A 97 -6.96 10.38 -0.95
C ILE A 97 -8.13 9.97 -1.82
N SER A 98 -7.85 9.65 -3.06
CA SER A 98 -8.84 9.16 -4.00
C SER A 98 -8.25 8.07 -4.89
N MET A 99 -9.05 7.11 -5.24
CA MET A 99 -8.74 6.10 -6.23
C MET A 99 -8.95 6.65 -7.64
N GLN A 100 -8.15 6.20 -8.60
CA GLN A 100 -8.30 6.62 -10.00
C GLN A 100 -9.62 6.12 -10.59
N PRO A 101 -10.31 6.91 -11.44
CA PRO A 101 -11.60 6.54 -12.03
C PRO A 101 -11.60 5.16 -12.71
N VAL A 102 -10.52 4.79 -13.39
CA VAL A 102 -10.40 3.51 -14.09
C VAL A 102 -10.47 2.30 -13.14
N LEU A 103 -9.99 2.44 -11.89
CA LEU A 103 -10.14 1.41 -10.86
C LEU A 103 -11.58 1.35 -10.34
N HIS A 104 -12.25 2.49 -10.14
CA HIS A 104 -13.67 2.54 -9.78
C HIS A 104 -14.53 1.83 -10.84
N GLU A 105 -14.29 2.11 -12.13
CA GLU A 105 -14.97 1.45 -13.24
C GLU A 105 -14.72 -0.05 -13.27
N PHE A 106 -13.49 -0.48 -12.97
CA PHE A 106 -13.16 -1.90 -12.88
C PHE A 106 -13.93 -2.56 -11.72
N PHE A 107 -13.85 -2.03 -10.50
CA PHE A 107 -14.54 -2.62 -9.34
C PHE A 107 -16.06 -2.63 -9.49
N ALA A 108 -16.64 -1.64 -10.15
CA ALA A 108 -18.09 -1.59 -10.43
C ALA A 108 -18.57 -2.63 -11.46
N SER A 109 -17.66 -3.16 -12.29
CA SER A 109 -18.03 -4.03 -13.42
C SER A 109 -17.47 -5.45 -13.34
N THR A 110 -16.48 -5.71 -12.48
CA THR A 110 -15.84 -7.03 -12.38
C THR A 110 -16.75 -8.07 -11.73
N SER A 111 -16.66 -9.31 -12.20
CA SER A 111 -17.23 -10.50 -11.55
C SER A 111 -16.24 -11.20 -10.62
N ALA A 112 -15.02 -10.69 -10.51
CA ALA A 112 -14.01 -11.23 -9.62
C ALA A 112 -14.40 -11.05 -8.14
N ARG A 113 -14.00 -11.99 -7.30
CA ARG A 113 -14.07 -11.83 -5.86
C ARG A 113 -12.91 -10.96 -5.39
N VAL A 114 -13.21 -9.81 -4.81
CA VAL A 114 -12.22 -8.81 -4.37
C VAL A 114 -12.08 -8.80 -2.86
N SER A 115 -10.84 -8.70 -2.38
CA SER A 115 -10.50 -8.52 -0.97
C SER A 115 -9.31 -7.57 -0.81
N ILE A 116 -9.06 -7.12 0.41
CA ILE A 116 -7.94 -6.24 0.77
C ILE A 116 -7.15 -6.88 1.91
N LEU A 117 -5.81 -6.87 1.80
CA LEU A 117 -4.88 -7.18 2.89
C LEU A 117 -3.83 -6.08 2.99
N THR A 118 -3.85 -5.31 4.07
CA THR A 118 -2.95 -4.18 4.29
C THR A 118 -2.29 -4.23 5.66
N ASN A 119 -1.02 -3.79 5.75
CA ASN A 119 -0.32 -3.67 7.03
C ASN A 119 -0.69 -2.37 7.74
N GLY A 120 -0.97 -2.46 9.04
CA GLY A 120 -1.24 -1.30 9.89
C GLY A 120 -2.37 -1.52 10.88
N GLN A 121 -2.67 -0.47 11.64
CA GLN A 121 -3.75 -0.45 12.63
C GLN A 121 -5.12 -0.53 11.95
N GLU A 122 -5.99 -1.37 12.48
CA GLU A 122 -7.27 -1.72 11.86
C GLU A 122 -8.13 -0.48 11.58
N GLY A 123 -8.33 0.37 12.58
CA GLY A 123 -9.14 1.58 12.44
C GLY A 123 -8.61 2.50 11.34
N HIS A 124 -7.31 2.78 11.36
CA HIS A 124 -6.67 3.66 10.39
C HIS A 124 -6.73 3.11 8.95
N GLN A 125 -6.50 1.82 8.76
CA GLN A 125 -6.56 1.22 7.42
C GLN A 125 -8.00 1.14 6.89
N LYS A 126 -8.97 0.77 7.74
CA LYS A 126 -10.39 0.77 7.36
C LYS A 126 -10.91 2.15 7.01
N ASP A 127 -10.43 3.21 7.67
CA ASP A 127 -10.78 4.60 7.31
C ASP A 127 -10.24 5.01 5.93
N LYS A 128 -9.03 4.58 5.56
CA LYS A 128 -8.52 4.76 4.19
C LYS A 128 -9.37 4.02 3.16
N VAL A 129 -9.66 2.74 3.41
CA VAL A 129 -10.51 1.90 2.54
C VAL A 129 -11.88 2.55 2.33
N ARG A 130 -12.45 3.15 3.41
CA ARG A 130 -13.72 3.92 3.34
C ARG A 130 -13.57 5.19 2.51
N THR A 131 -12.52 5.97 2.73
CA THR A 131 -12.22 7.20 1.98
C THR A 131 -12.05 6.92 0.49
N LEU A 132 -11.49 5.75 0.12
CA LEU A 132 -11.34 5.30 -1.26
C LEU A 132 -12.64 4.77 -1.89
N GLY A 133 -13.75 4.70 -1.14
CA GLY A 133 -15.03 4.21 -1.63
C GLY A 133 -15.10 2.70 -1.84
N MET A 134 -14.16 1.91 -1.30
CA MET A 134 -14.12 0.46 -1.52
C MET A 134 -15.31 -0.28 -0.89
N TYR A 135 -15.93 0.28 0.14
CA TYR A 135 -17.16 -0.29 0.74
C TYR A 135 -18.37 -0.30 -0.20
N ASP A 136 -18.31 0.42 -1.32
CA ASP A 136 -19.34 0.34 -2.37
C ASP A 136 -19.22 -0.97 -3.18
N TYR A 137 -18.08 -1.68 -3.09
CA TYR A 137 -17.76 -2.86 -3.88
C TYR A 137 -17.57 -4.13 -3.05
N ILE A 138 -17.10 -4.01 -1.79
CA ILE A 138 -16.78 -5.15 -0.92
C ILE A 138 -17.31 -4.93 0.50
N GLY A 139 -17.64 -6.03 1.19
CA GLY A 139 -18.02 -6.01 2.61
C GLY A 139 -16.82 -5.89 3.56
N ASP A 140 -17.10 -5.56 4.81
CA ASP A 140 -16.08 -5.47 5.88
C ASP A 140 -15.36 -6.81 6.13
N ASP A 141 -16.01 -7.92 5.86
CA ASP A 141 -15.50 -9.29 5.96
C ASP A 141 -14.46 -9.65 4.88
N ALA A 142 -14.33 -8.82 3.85
CA ALA A 142 -13.30 -8.92 2.80
C ALA A 142 -12.11 -7.97 3.02
N ILE A 143 -12.07 -7.21 4.14
CA ILE A 143 -11.02 -6.26 4.47
C ILE A 143 -10.22 -6.78 5.65
N PHE A 144 -8.94 -7.07 5.41
CA PHE A 144 -8.00 -7.62 6.38
C PHE A 144 -6.87 -6.64 6.66
N THR A 145 -6.59 -6.42 7.93
CA THR A 145 -5.46 -5.62 8.39
C THR A 145 -4.50 -6.49 9.20
N SER A 146 -3.21 -6.17 9.21
CA SER A 146 -2.24 -6.95 9.98
C SER A 146 -2.57 -7.00 11.46
N GLU A 147 -3.10 -5.91 12.04
CA GLU A 147 -3.57 -5.90 13.43
C GLU A 147 -4.77 -6.83 13.62
N GLY A 148 -5.77 -6.79 12.75
CA GLY A 148 -7.01 -7.58 12.86
C GLY A 148 -6.84 -9.07 12.63
N ILE A 149 -5.79 -9.50 11.91
CA ILE A 149 -5.49 -10.91 11.67
C ILE A 149 -4.32 -11.43 12.51
N GLY A 150 -3.52 -10.54 13.15
CA GLY A 150 -2.38 -10.89 13.99
C GLY A 150 -1.10 -11.26 13.23
N TYR A 151 -1.06 -11.07 11.92
CA TYR A 151 0.11 -11.33 11.06
C TYR A 151 0.31 -10.19 10.07
N ALA A 152 1.57 -9.75 9.89
CA ALA A 152 1.92 -8.69 8.95
C ALA A 152 2.66 -9.26 7.73
N LYS A 153 2.42 -8.70 6.54
CA LYS A 153 3.26 -8.94 5.37
C LYS A 153 4.71 -8.54 5.67
N PRO A 154 5.73 -9.30 5.30
CA PRO A 154 5.75 -10.42 4.35
C PRO A 154 5.49 -11.82 4.93
N ASP A 155 5.08 -11.98 6.20
CA ASP A 155 4.80 -13.32 6.74
C ASP A 155 3.75 -14.02 5.86
N ALA A 156 4.09 -15.22 5.37
CA ALA A 156 3.18 -16.05 4.55
C ALA A 156 1.83 -16.30 5.24
N LYS A 157 1.81 -16.35 6.58
CA LYS A 157 0.57 -16.53 7.36
C LYS A 157 -0.42 -15.39 7.15
N ALA A 158 0.03 -14.17 6.87
CA ALA A 158 -0.88 -13.06 6.59
C ALA A 158 -1.75 -13.36 5.35
N PHE A 159 -1.12 -13.83 4.28
CA PHE A 159 -1.79 -14.17 3.01
C PHE A 159 -2.64 -15.44 3.15
N GLN A 160 -2.10 -16.47 3.80
CA GLN A 160 -2.81 -17.74 4.06
C GLN A 160 -4.06 -17.50 4.89
N THR A 161 -3.99 -16.66 5.94
CA THR A 161 -5.16 -16.31 6.77
C THR A 161 -6.28 -15.69 5.96
N VAL A 162 -5.97 -14.83 4.98
CA VAL A 162 -6.97 -14.25 4.07
C VAL A 162 -7.63 -15.34 3.24
N CYS A 163 -6.84 -16.20 2.61
CA CYS A 163 -7.34 -17.30 1.79
C CYS A 163 -8.21 -18.28 2.60
N ASP A 164 -7.76 -18.64 3.80
CA ASP A 164 -8.50 -19.56 4.70
C ASP A 164 -9.84 -18.97 5.12
N ARG A 165 -9.86 -17.68 5.56
CA ARG A 165 -11.11 -16.99 5.95
C ARG A 165 -12.08 -16.84 4.80
N LEU A 166 -11.57 -16.64 3.57
CA LEU A 166 -12.39 -16.54 2.37
C LEU A 166 -12.70 -17.89 1.73
N SER A 167 -12.13 -19.01 2.23
CA SER A 167 -12.24 -20.35 1.66
C SER A 167 -11.81 -20.41 0.20
N ILE A 168 -10.68 -19.78 -0.14
CA ILE A 168 -10.07 -19.72 -1.47
C ILE A 168 -8.76 -20.52 -1.45
N PRO A 169 -8.52 -21.45 -2.41
CA PRO A 169 -7.23 -22.09 -2.55
C PRO A 169 -6.10 -21.06 -2.82
N TYR A 170 -4.94 -21.26 -2.22
CA TYR A 170 -3.80 -20.31 -2.32
C TYR A 170 -3.39 -20.06 -3.78
N ASP A 171 -3.30 -21.12 -4.59
CA ASP A 171 -2.97 -21.09 -6.01
C ASP A 171 -4.07 -20.50 -6.91
N SER A 172 -5.21 -20.15 -6.36
CA SER A 172 -6.34 -19.50 -7.04
C SER A 172 -6.47 -18.01 -6.68
N MET A 173 -5.58 -17.47 -5.83
CA MET A 173 -5.60 -16.08 -5.40
C MET A 173 -4.48 -15.29 -6.11
N TYR A 174 -4.82 -14.14 -6.69
CA TYR A 174 -3.88 -13.14 -7.17
C TYR A 174 -3.74 -12.04 -6.13
N TYR A 175 -2.50 -11.83 -5.67
CA TYR A 175 -2.18 -10.70 -4.78
C TYR A 175 -1.60 -9.54 -5.58
N ILE A 176 -2.15 -8.35 -5.39
CA ILE A 176 -1.76 -7.11 -6.07
C ILE A 176 -1.17 -6.14 -5.04
N GLY A 177 0.08 -5.71 -5.21
CA GLY A 177 0.73 -4.78 -4.29
C GLY A 177 1.93 -4.06 -4.90
N ASP A 178 2.43 -3.02 -4.21
CA ASP A 178 3.52 -2.16 -4.68
C ASP A 178 4.90 -2.58 -4.18
N ASN A 179 4.96 -3.27 -3.04
CA ASN A 179 6.22 -3.55 -2.37
C ASN A 179 6.76 -4.93 -2.70
N TYR A 180 7.93 -4.97 -3.37
CA TYR A 180 8.49 -6.23 -3.82
C TYR A 180 8.71 -7.24 -2.67
N ILE A 181 9.30 -6.80 -1.54
CA ILE A 181 9.61 -7.70 -0.43
C ILE A 181 8.35 -8.07 0.36
N LYS A 182 7.54 -7.06 0.74
CA LYS A 182 6.37 -7.31 1.59
C LYS A 182 5.25 -8.02 0.86
N ASP A 183 5.00 -7.64 -0.40
CA ASP A 183 3.85 -8.12 -1.16
C ASP A 183 4.23 -9.28 -2.06
N MET A 184 5.23 -9.11 -2.93
CA MET A 184 5.55 -10.12 -3.94
C MET A 184 6.24 -11.35 -3.33
N GLU A 185 7.33 -11.15 -2.58
CA GLU A 185 8.01 -12.29 -1.93
C GLU A 185 7.12 -12.96 -0.88
N GLY A 186 6.37 -12.18 -0.08
CA GLY A 186 5.46 -12.71 0.92
C GLY A 186 4.31 -13.53 0.32
N ALA A 187 3.61 -13.00 -0.68
CA ALA A 187 2.51 -13.69 -1.35
C ALA A 187 3.01 -14.94 -2.10
N LYS A 188 4.17 -14.84 -2.76
CA LYS A 188 4.78 -15.98 -3.46
C LYS A 188 5.17 -17.10 -2.50
N ALA A 189 5.73 -16.78 -1.34
CA ALA A 189 6.04 -17.74 -0.28
C ALA A 189 4.79 -18.40 0.30
N ALA A 190 3.65 -17.72 0.28
CA ALA A 190 2.36 -18.27 0.69
C ALA A 190 1.69 -19.15 -0.38
N GLY A 191 2.23 -19.19 -1.61
CA GLY A 191 1.70 -19.98 -2.73
C GLY A 191 0.70 -19.24 -3.62
N LEU A 192 0.60 -17.91 -3.51
CA LEU A 192 -0.29 -17.10 -4.33
C LEU A 192 0.34 -16.72 -5.67
N HIS A 193 -0.49 -16.32 -6.63
CA HIS A 193 -0.06 -15.55 -7.80
C HIS A 193 0.17 -14.09 -7.43
N THR A 194 1.11 -13.43 -8.13
CA THR A 194 1.54 -12.08 -7.79
C THR A 194 1.48 -11.12 -8.96
N ILE A 195 0.91 -9.95 -8.72
CA ILE A 195 0.88 -8.82 -9.65
C ILE A 195 1.55 -7.63 -8.96
N HIS A 196 2.77 -7.31 -9.39
CA HIS A 196 3.55 -6.19 -8.87
C HIS A 196 3.09 -4.89 -9.53
N PHE A 197 2.41 -4.03 -8.76
CA PHE A 197 2.02 -2.70 -9.20
C PHE A 197 3.15 -1.70 -8.89
N ASN A 198 4.17 -1.67 -9.75
CA ASN A 198 5.42 -0.93 -9.55
C ASN A 198 5.34 0.51 -10.09
N ARG A 199 4.36 1.31 -9.62
CA ARG A 199 4.12 2.69 -10.10
C ARG A 199 5.32 3.61 -9.96
N HIS A 200 6.18 3.40 -8.97
CA HIS A 200 7.35 4.23 -8.70
C HIS A 200 8.66 3.66 -9.25
N ASN A 201 8.58 2.59 -10.05
CA ASN A 201 9.73 1.94 -10.68
C ASN A 201 10.84 1.61 -9.65
N LEU A 202 10.42 0.93 -8.58
CA LEU A 202 11.28 0.48 -7.49
C LEU A 202 11.89 -0.90 -7.80
N GLN A 203 12.26 -1.65 -6.73
CA GLN A 203 12.84 -2.98 -6.85
C GLN A 203 11.91 -3.95 -7.57
N GLU A 204 12.46 -4.74 -8.50
CA GLU A 204 11.80 -5.83 -9.20
C GLU A 204 12.55 -7.15 -8.97
N GLY A 205 11.90 -8.28 -9.22
CA GLY A 205 12.52 -9.60 -9.09
C GLY A 205 11.58 -10.74 -9.47
N MET A 206 12.06 -11.97 -9.27
CA MET A 206 11.41 -13.21 -9.74
C MET A 206 10.14 -13.61 -8.96
N ALA A 207 9.85 -12.95 -7.84
CA ALA A 207 8.63 -13.22 -7.10
C ALA A 207 7.38 -12.57 -7.72
N SER A 208 7.54 -11.73 -8.74
CA SER A 208 6.44 -11.12 -9.51
C SER A 208 6.11 -11.96 -10.73
N ASP A 209 4.89 -12.54 -10.78
CA ASP A 209 4.41 -13.23 -11.98
C ASP A 209 4.05 -12.25 -13.10
N TYR A 210 3.55 -11.07 -12.72
CA TYR A 210 3.26 -9.94 -13.61
C TYR A 210 3.78 -8.64 -12.98
N ILE A 211 4.19 -7.70 -13.85
CA ILE A 211 4.58 -6.34 -13.43
C ILE A 211 3.80 -5.35 -14.28
N VAL A 212 3.18 -4.37 -13.60
CA VAL A 212 2.45 -3.26 -14.23
C VAL A 212 2.87 -1.95 -13.55
N TYR A 213 2.80 -0.84 -14.28
CA TYR A 213 3.38 0.43 -13.86
C TYR A 213 2.36 1.58 -13.70
N ASN A 214 1.11 1.34 -14.07
CA ASN A 214 0.01 2.29 -13.91
C ASN A 214 -1.34 1.56 -13.88
N GLU A 215 -2.39 2.27 -13.50
CA GLU A 215 -3.73 1.73 -13.34
C GLU A 215 -4.32 1.19 -14.64
N ASP A 216 -4.04 1.80 -15.79
CA ASP A 216 -4.55 1.33 -17.08
C ASP A 216 -3.98 -0.05 -17.43
N GLN A 217 -2.67 -0.25 -17.21
CA GLN A 217 -2.01 -1.54 -17.39
C GLN A 217 -2.55 -2.59 -16.41
N LEU A 218 -2.74 -2.21 -15.14
CA LEU A 218 -3.31 -3.09 -14.13
C LEU A 218 -4.71 -3.55 -14.55
N VAL A 219 -5.61 -2.63 -14.86
CA VAL A 219 -6.98 -2.95 -15.26
C VAL A 219 -7.02 -3.78 -16.54
N ALA A 220 -6.16 -3.49 -17.52
CA ALA A 220 -6.08 -4.30 -18.75
C ALA A 220 -5.68 -5.75 -18.44
N LEU A 221 -4.68 -5.96 -17.57
CA LEU A 221 -4.26 -7.29 -17.12
C LEU A 221 -5.38 -8.01 -16.37
N LEU A 222 -6.03 -7.35 -15.41
CA LEU A 222 -7.10 -7.95 -14.60
C LEU A 222 -8.29 -8.38 -15.49
N LYS A 223 -8.69 -7.58 -16.45
CA LYS A 223 -9.73 -7.93 -17.43
C LYS A 223 -9.31 -9.10 -18.33
N GLU A 224 -8.02 -9.23 -18.64
CA GLU A 224 -7.52 -10.37 -19.39
C GLU A 224 -7.56 -11.66 -18.56
N LEU A 225 -7.12 -11.61 -17.29
CA LEU A 225 -7.19 -12.74 -16.37
C LEU A 225 -8.64 -13.19 -16.13
N GLU A 226 -9.57 -12.24 -15.93
CA GLU A 226 -10.99 -12.54 -15.76
C GLU A 226 -11.58 -13.30 -16.96
N ARG A 227 -11.20 -12.92 -18.20
CA ARG A 227 -11.62 -13.63 -19.41
C ARG A 227 -11.05 -15.04 -19.56
N ARG A 228 -9.89 -15.31 -18.98
CA ARG A 228 -9.26 -16.64 -19.00
C ARG A 228 -9.92 -17.61 -18.02
N GLU A 229 -10.50 -17.10 -16.94
CA GLU A 229 -11.15 -17.89 -15.89
C GLU A 229 -12.68 -17.96 -16.00
N SER A 230 -13.28 -17.28 -16.99
CA SER A 230 -14.71 -17.36 -17.31
C SER A 230 -15.00 -18.55 -18.21
#